data_622390373a3afe2e8649a1a95551f650
#
_entry.id   622390373a3afe2e8649a1a95551f650
#
_cell.length_a   1.000
_cell.length_b   1.000
_cell.length_c   1.000
_cell.angle_alpha   90.00
_cell.angle_beta   90.00
_cell.angle_gamma   90.00
#
_symmetry.space_group_name_H-M   'P 1'
#
loop_
_entity.id
_entity.type
_entity.pdbx_description
1 polymer ?
#
loop_
_entity_poly.entity_id
_entity_poly.type
_entity_poly.pdbx_seq_one_letter_code
_entity_poly.pdbx_strand_id
1 'polypeptide(L)'
;GYMLSFRHRLPHLPTAFLCLSYVVMAHGLMAPYPQAASTLVLFIAIVSPLLTVPLMAWLHRRPWTRLAPDGLISENVRDTLNMVVPGLLTAGVVLVALSAALRIPGVAQFNIPLNFASLDNPFTSGTLIAGLDSLLWFFGIHGYHAMAPVMDVMDQAAMLNAVSQAAGYEGMYALNSTLLGAFVFIGGSGATMSLVIAILVFSRSESLRENTR
;
A
#
# COMPACT_ATOMS: atom_id res chain seq x y z
N GLY A 1 -3.71 5.28 -10.31
CA GLY A 1 -4.13 6.51 -11.01
C GLY A 1 -4.23 6.30 -12.52
N TYR A 2 -3.13 5.89 -13.17
CA TYR A 2 -3.04 5.78 -14.63
C TYR A 2 -4.13 4.85 -15.23
N MET A 3 -4.26 3.63 -14.74
CA MET A 3 -5.27 2.68 -15.23
C MET A 3 -6.72 3.15 -15.00
N LEU A 4 -6.97 3.80 -13.86
CA LEU A 4 -8.30 4.33 -13.56
C LEU A 4 -8.68 5.52 -14.46
N SER A 5 -7.71 6.32 -14.94
CA SER A 5 -7.97 7.43 -15.84
C SER A 5 -8.60 6.99 -17.16
N PHE A 6 -8.25 5.81 -17.68
CA PHE A 6 -8.89 5.24 -18.87
C PHE A 6 -10.38 5.00 -18.65
N ARG A 7 -10.72 4.39 -17.52
CA ARG A 7 -12.14 4.12 -17.18
C ARG A 7 -12.96 5.39 -17.03
N HIS A 8 -12.35 6.45 -16.53
CA HIS A 8 -13.02 7.73 -16.27
C HIS A 8 -12.86 8.77 -17.39
N ARG A 9 -12.16 8.42 -18.47
CA ARG A 9 -11.88 9.29 -19.63
C ARG A 9 -11.20 10.60 -19.23
N LEU A 10 -10.22 10.51 -18.32
CA LEU A 10 -9.37 11.63 -17.90
C LEU A 10 -8.06 11.61 -18.67
N PRO A 11 -7.38 12.76 -18.81
CA PRO A 11 -6.01 12.83 -19.33
C PRO A 11 -5.08 11.96 -18.45
N HIS A 12 -4.43 10.96 -19.06
CA HIS A 12 -3.79 9.86 -18.30
C HIS A 12 -2.56 10.31 -17.52
N LEU A 13 -1.66 11.06 -18.17
CA LEU A 13 -0.42 11.53 -17.54
C LEU A 13 -0.69 12.53 -16.42
N PRO A 14 -1.46 13.62 -16.62
CA PRO A 14 -1.80 14.55 -15.55
C PRO A 14 -2.49 13.86 -14.36
N THR A 15 -3.40 12.94 -14.63
CA THR A 15 -4.08 12.18 -13.58
C THR A 15 -3.12 11.32 -12.77
N ALA A 16 -2.16 10.66 -13.43
CA ALA A 16 -1.16 9.84 -12.75
C ALA A 16 -0.25 10.69 -11.85
N PHE A 17 0.23 11.83 -12.34
CA PHE A 17 1.05 12.77 -11.55
C PHE A 17 0.30 13.33 -10.35
N LEU A 18 -0.97 13.70 -10.52
CA LEU A 18 -1.80 14.20 -9.42
C LEU A 18 -1.98 13.11 -8.35
N CYS A 19 -2.27 11.87 -8.74
CA CYS A 19 -2.37 10.76 -7.79
C CYS A 19 -1.06 10.54 -7.01
N LEU A 20 0.10 10.62 -7.69
CA LEU A 20 1.40 10.53 -7.04
C LEU A 20 1.60 11.70 -6.04
N SER A 21 1.26 12.92 -6.46
CA SER A 21 1.36 14.10 -5.59
C SER A 21 0.51 13.97 -4.33
N TYR A 22 -0.68 13.38 -4.42
CA TYR A 22 -1.53 13.14 -3.24
C TYR A 22 -0.91 12.14 -2.26
N VAL A 23 -0.24 11.10 -2.76
CA VAL A 23 0.48 10.15 -1.89
C VAL A 23 1.66 10.83 -1.19
N VAL A 24 2.44 11.63 -1.92
CA VAL A 24 3.55 12.41 -1.34
C VAL A 24 3.05 13.40 -0.30
N MET A 25 1.96 14.11 -0.60
CA MET A 25 1.34 15.03 0.34
C MET A 25 0.83 14.32 1.60
N ALA A 26 0.19 13.16 1.43
CA ALA A 26 -0.27 12.34 2.54
C ALA A 26 0.90 11.88 3.42
N HIS A 27 2.00 11.42 2.80
CA HIS A 27 3.21 11.05 3.52
C HIS A 27 3.79 12.24 4.31
N GLY A 28 3.85 13.43 3.71
CA GLY A 28 4.32 14.64 4.39
C GLY A 28 3.47 15.03 5.60
N LEU A 29 2.13 14.89 5.50
CA LEU A 29 1.22 15.13 6.63
C LEU A 29 1.39 14.12 7.76
N MET A 30 1.84 12.91 7.45
CA MET A 30 2.07 11.84 8.43
C MET A 30 3.48 11.85 9.01
N ALA A 31 4.37 12.75 8.56
CA ALA A 31 5.74 12.85 9.06
C ALA A 31 5.86 12.94 10.60
N PRO A 32 4.93 13.63 11.34
CA PRO A 32 4.95 13.65 12.80
C PRO A 32 4.57 12.29 13.44
N TYR A 33 4.09 11.32 12.64
CA TYR A 33 3.60 10.02 13.09
C TYR A 33 4.33 8.88 12.37
N PRO A 34 5.62 8.65 12.62
CA PRO A 34 6.46 7.75 11.82
C PRO A 34 5.95 6.30 11.81
N GLN A 35 5.38 5.84 12.92
CA GLN A 35 4.81 4.49 13.00
C GLN A 35 3.55 4.32 12.14
N ALA A 36 2.65 5.31 12.16
CA ALA A 36 1.48 5.33 11.31
C ALA A 36 1.86 5.55 9.83
N ALA A 37 2.88 6.38 9.56
CA ALA A 37 3.34 6.67 8.22
C ALA A 37 3.82 5.43 7.48
N SER A 38 4.63 4.60 8.10
CA SER A 38 5.17 3.38 7.46
C SER A 38 4.06 2.39 7.07
N THR A 39 3.06 2.23 7.92
CA THR A 39 1.95 1.28 7.69
C THR A 39 0.88 1.83 6.75
N LEU A 40 0.47 3.09 6.96
CA LEU A 40 -0.66 3.68 6.24
C LEU A 40 -0.31 4.21 4.86
N VAL A 41 0.95 4.56 4.58
CA VAL A 41 1.35 5.11 3.26
C VAL A 41 1.05 4.15 2.12
N LEU A 42 1.31 2.86 2.27
CA LEU A 42 0.97 1.86 1.25
C LEU A 42 -0.54 1.74 1.04
N PHE A 43 -1.31 1.73 2.13
CA PHE A 43 -2.78 1.77 2.04
C PHE A 43 -3.27 3.02 1.33
N ILE A 44 -2.73 4.17 1.68
CA ILE A 44 -3.06 5.45 1.04
C ILE A 44 -2.68 5.42 -0.44
N ALA A 45 -1.53 4.86 -0.81
CA ALA A 45 -1.10 4.76 -2.21
C ALA A 45 -2.07 3.94 -3.08
N ILE A 46 -2.70 2.90 -2.51
CA ILE A 46 -3.66 2.05 -3.21
C ILE A 46 -5.06 2.66 -3.18
N VAL A 47 -5.52 3.11 -2.02
CA VAL A 47 -6.90 3.59 -1.82
C VAL A 47 -7.08 5.01 -2.38
N SER A 48 -6.05 5.86 -2.30
CA SER A 48 -6.12 7.23 -2.78
C SER A 48 -6.57 7.32 -4.25
N PRO A 49 -5.99 6.61 -5.23
CA PRO A 49 -6.47 6.68 -6.61
C PRO A 49 -7.91 6.20 -6.79
N LEU A 50 -8.38 5.25 -5.99
CA LEU A 50 -9.75 4.75 -6.06
C LEU A 50 -10.77 5.81 -5.67
N LEU A 51 -10.41 6.72 -4.77
CA LEU A 51 -11.28 7.81 -4.31
C LEU A 51 -11.05 9.10 -5.11
N THR A 52 -9.80 9.44 -5.38
CA THR A 52 -9.45 10.72 -6.00
C THR A 52 -9.75 10.77 -7.49
N VAL A 53 -9.55 9.66 -8.24
CA VAL A 53 -9.83 9.65 -9.69
C VAL A 53 -11.30 9.84 -10.02
N PRO A 54 -12.27 9.16 -9.36
CA PRO A 54 -13.69 9.46 -9.57
C PRO A 54 -14.06 10.90 -9.20
N LEU A 55 -13.50 11.43 -8.12
CA LEU A 55 -13.74 12.81 -7.69
C LEU A 55 -13.20 13.82 -8.72
N MET A 56 -11.95 13.62 -9.19
CA MET A 56 -11.39 14.43 -10.28
C MET A 56 -12.23 14.34 -11.54
N ALA A 57 -12.73 13.16 -11.90
CA ALA A 57 -13.60 12.98 -13.07
C ALA A 57 -14.94 13.72 -12.91
N TRP A 58 -15.52 13.69 -11.74
CA TRP A 58 -16.72 14.43 -11.44
C TRP A 58 -16.50 15.94 -11.53
N LEU A 59 -15.41 16.46 -10.96
CA LEU A 59 -15.03 17.86 -11.04
C LEU A 59 -14.71 18.28 -12.48
N HIS A 60 -13.92 17.50 -13.22
CA HIS A 60 -13.51 17.80 -14.59
C HIS A 60 -14.70 17.94 -15.56
N ARG A 61 -15.82 17.29 -15.28
CA ARG A 61 -17.06 17.44 -16.08
C ARG A 61 -17.78 18.77 -15.84
N ARG A 62 -17.40 19.54 -14.79
CA ARG A 62 -18.05 20.80 -14.46
C ARG A 62 -17.49 21.95 -15.29
N PRO A 63 -18.33 22.77 -15.94
CA PRO A 63 -17.85 23.82 -16.81
C PRO A 63 -17.01 24.88 -16.09
N TRP A 64 -17.30 25.15 -14.83
CA TRP A 64 -16.58 26.13 -14.01
C TRP A 64 -15.16 25.73 -13.60
N THR A 65 -14.77 24.47 -13.80
CA THR A 65 -13.41 24.01 -13.52
C THR A 65 -12.50 24.10 -14.75
N ARG A 66 -13.04 24.44 -15.91
CA ARG A 66 -12.26 24.53 -17.15
C ARG A 66 -11.54 25.86 -17.24
N LEU A 67 -10.22 25.83 -17.35
CA LEU A 67 -9.36 27.01 -17.49
C LEU A 67 -9.13 27.37 -18.96
N ALA A 68 -9.10 26.38 -19.84
CA ALA A 68 -8.77 26.58 -21.25
C ALA A 68 -9.98 26.24 -22.14
N PRO A 69 -10.47 27.20 -22.94
CA PRO A 69 -11.54 26.96 -23.91
C PRO A 69 -11.06 26.14 -25.10
N ASP A 70 -12.02 25.56 -25.81
CA ASP A 70 -11.74 24.77 -27.00
C ASP A 70 -11.22 25.67 -28.15
N GLY A 71 -10.20 25.16 -28.88
CA GLY A 71 -9.74 25.77 -30.13
C GLY A 71 -8.58 26.78 -30.03
N LEU A 72 -8.14 27.21 -28.84
CA LEU A 72 -7.06 28.22 -28.69
C LEU A 72 -5.67 27.61 -28.54
N ILE A 73 -5.55 26.38 -28.05
CA ILE A 73 -4.28 25.71 -27.75
C ILE A 73 -4.32 24.24 -28.11
N SER A 74 -3.15 23.61 -28.21
CA SER A 74 -3.08 22.17 -28.52
C SER A 74 -3.85 21.34 -27.48
N GLU A 75 -4.43 20.24 -27.91
CA GLU A 75 -5.30 19.38 -27.10
C GLU A 75 -4.61 18.91 -25.80
N ASN A 76 -3.35 18.47 -25.90
CA ASN A 76 -2.58 18.00 -24.74
C ASN A 76 -2.38 19.10 -23.67
N VAL A 77 -2.10 20.32 -24.09
CA VAL A 77 -1.92 21.47 -23.18
C VAL A 77 -3.25 21.87 -22.55
N ARG A 78 -4.31 21.94 -23.35
CA ARG A 78 -5.68 22.22 -22.89
C ARG A 78 -6.11 21.19 -21.83
N ASP A 79 -5.94 19.92 -22.10
CA ASP A 79 -6.33 18.84 -21.20
C ASP A 79 -5.54 18.90 -19.88
N THR A 80 -4.26 19.21 -19.95
CA THR A 80 -3.43 19.40 -18.75
C THR A 80 -3.91 20.61 -17.93
N LEU A 81 -4.18 21.74 -18.58
CA LEU A 81 -4.69 22.95 -17.90
C LEU A 81 -6.05 22.71 -17.26
N ASN A 82 -6.94 22.00 -17.96
CA ASN A 82 -8.28 21.68 -17.45
C ASN A 82 -8.27 20.64 -16.30
N MET A 83 -7.12 19.99 -16.03
CA MET A 83 -6.94 19.16 -14.85
C MET A 83 -6.42 19.92 -13.62
N VAL A 84 -5.96 21.17 -13.77
CA VAL A 84 -5.38 21.96 -12.65
C VAL A 84 -6.43 22.20 -11.56
N VAL A 85 -7.59 22.75 -11.91
CA VAL A 85 -8.64 23.05 -10.91
C VAL A 85 -9.21 21.79 -10.28
N PRO A 86 -9.62 20.75 -11.04
CA PRO A 86 -10.02 19.49 -10.45
C PRO A 86 -8.96 18.88 -9.55
N GLY A 87 -7.68 18.93 -9.95
CA GLY A 87 -6.56 18.44 -9.17
C GLY A 87 -6.37 19.18 -7.85
N LEU A 88 -6.36 20.51 -7.87
CA LEU A 88 -6.22 21.33 -6.65
C LEU A 88 -7.39 21.13 -5.68
N LEU A 89 -8.61 21.08 -6.18
CA LEU A 89 -9.79 20.85 -5.33
C LEU A 89 -9.76 19.46 -4.71
N THR A 90 -9.36 18.44 -5.48
CA THR A 90 -9.19 17.09 -4.96
C THR A 90 -8.07 17.03 -3.92
N ALA A 91 -6.95 17.74 -4.14
CA ALA A 91 -5.87 17.86 -3.15
C ALA A 91 -6.39 18.48 -1.84
N GLY A 92 -7.18 19.54 -1.92
CA GLY A 92 -7.83 20.17 -0.75
C GLY A 92 -8.72 19.19 0.01
N VAL A 93 -9.55 18.43 -0.70
CA VAL A 93 -10.41 17.39 -0.08
C VAL A 93 -9.57 16.32 0.62
N VAL A 94 -8.51 15.82 -0.03
CA VAL A 94 -7.60 14.82 0.55
C VAL A 94 -6.93 15.37 1.80
N LEU A 95 -6.43 16.62 1.73
CA LEU A 95 -5.77 17.29 2.85
C LEU A 95 -6.71 17.43 4.05
N VAL A 96 -7.92 17.90 3.83
CA VAL A 96 -8.92 18.07 4.89
C VAL A 96 -9.34 16.71 5.46
N ALA A 97 -9.63 15.74 4.61
CA ALA A 97 -10.06 14.41 5.03
C ALA A 97 -8.97 13.70 5.86
N LEU A 98 -7.73 13.74 5.39
CA LEU A 98 -6.61 13.12 6.11
C LEU A 98 -6.30 13.86 7.42
N SER A 99 -6.31 15.20 7.41
CA SER A 99 -6.12 16.00 8.63
C SER A 99 -7.22 15.75 9.66
N ALA A 100 -8.46 15.57 9.21
CA ALA A 100 -9.58 15.21 10.08
C ALA A 100 -9.43 13.77 10.62
N ALA A 101 -9.04 12.82 9.76
CA ALA A 101 -8.80 11.45 10.17
C ALA A 101 -7.69 11.33 11.22
N LEU A 102 -6.59 12.07 11.06
CA LEU A 102 -5.48 12.08 12.03
C LEU A 102 -5.86 12.67 13.40
N ARG A 103 -6.96 13.42 13.49
CA ARG A 103 -7.50 13.94 14.77
C ARG A 103 -8.36 12.91 15.51
N ILE A 104 -8.76 11.82 14.85
CA ILE A 104 -9.53 10.77 15.49
C ILE A 104 -8.59 9.99 16.42
N PRO A 105 -8.91 9.86 17.73
CA PRO A 105 -8.11 9.07 18.64
C PRO A 105 -7.94 7.63 18.11
N GLY A 106 -6.70 7.17 18.05
CA GLY A 106 -6.36 5.83 17.53
C GLY A 106 -5.95 5.79 16.05
N VAL A 107 -6.33 6.75 15.20
CA VAL A 107 -5.86 6.78 13.80
C VAL A 107 -4.42 7.24 13.70
N ALA A 108 -4.05 8.30 14.42
CA ALA A 108 -2.66 8.78 14.49
C ALA A 108 -1.75 7.82 15.25
N GLN A 109 -2.33 7.03 16.14
CA GLN A 109 -1.67 5.97 16.92
C GLN A 109 -1.98 4.59 16.33
N PHE A 110 -2.48 4.55 15.08
CA PHE A 110 -2.76 3.28 14.42
C PHE A 110 -1.46 2.51 14.24
N ASN A 111 -1.13 1.91 15.32
CA ASN A 111 -0.29 0.75 15.39
C ASN A 111 -1.29 -0.42 15.30
N ILE A 112 -1.16 -1.26 14.30
CA ILE A 112 -1.86 -2.54 14.37
C ILE A 112 -1.42 -3.08 15.73
N PRO A 113 -2.32 -3.30 16.71
CA PRO A 113 -1.89 -3.83 18.00
C PRO A 113 -1.42 -5.25 17.74
N LEU A 114 -0.14 -5.36 17.39
CA LEU A 114 0.51 -6.61 17.07
C LEU A 114 0.89 -7.31 18.39
N ASN A 115 -0.06 -7.35 19.34
CA ASN A 115 0.04 -8.22 20.49
C ASN A 115 0.25 -9.69 20.10
N PHE A 116 -0.02 -10.03 18.82
CA PHE A 116 0.35 -11.32 18.27
C PHE A 116 1.85 -11.42 17.91
N ALA A 117 2.58 -10.34 17.90
CA ALA A 117 4.04 -10.35 17.80
C ALA A 117 4.70 -10.64 19.16
N SER A 118 3.93 -11.05 20.18
CA SER A 118 4.51 -11.48 21.45
C SER A 118 5.40 -12.70 21.20
N LEU A 119 6.61 -12.61 21.68
CA LEU A 119 7.60 -13.70 21.57
C LEU A 119 7.27 -14.87 22.51
N ASP A 120 6.23 -14.71 23.35
CA ASP A 120 5.80 -15.71 24.34
C ASP A 120 5.17 -16.95 23.69
N ASN A 121 4.52 -16.77 22.53
CA ASN A 121 3.97 -17.91 21.76
C ASN A 121 4.44 -17.85 20.31
N PRO A 122 5.64 -18.35 20.00
CA PRO A 122 6.26 -18.23 18.70
C PRO A 122 5.48 -18.93 17.58
N PHE A 123 4.77 -20.02 17.88
CA PHE A 123 3.98 -20.75 16.90
C PHE A 123 2.77 -19.92 16.42
N THR A 124 1.99 -19.41 17.36
CA THR A 124 0.81 -18.60 17.04
C THR A 124 1.21 -17.31 16.34
N SER A 125 2.21 -16.62 16.87
CA SER A 125 2.71 -15.37 16.29
C SER A 125 3.29 -15.59 14.88
N GLY A 126 4.08 -16.63 14.67
CA GLY A 126 4.64 -16.98 13.37
C GLY A 126 3.56 -17.33 12.35
N THR A 127 2.54 -18.09 12.75
CA THR A 127 1.40 -18.44 11.88
C THR A 127 0.60 -17.19 11.48
N LEU A 128 0.34 -16.28 12.42
CA LEU A 128 -0.38 -15.03 12.13
C LEU A 128 0.42 -14.11 11.22
N ILE A 129 1.72 -13.97 11.45
CA ILE A 129 2.61 -13.16 10.60
C ILE A 129 2.65 -13.74 9.18
N ALA A 130 2.84 -15.05 9.04
CA ALA A 130 2.87 -15.71 7.74
C ALA A 130 1.53 -15.59 7.00
N GLY A 131 0.42 -15.77 7.71
CA GLY A 131 -0.91 -15.60 7.14
C GLY A 131 -1.20 -14.17 6.70
N LEU A 132 -0.81 -13.18 7.52
CA LEU A 132 -0.98 -11.77 7.20
C LEU A 132 -0.07 -11.34 6.05
N ASP A 133 1.19 -11.80 6.02
CA ASP A 133 2.11 -11.56 4.91
C ASP A 133 1.52 -12.08 3.59
N SER A 134 1.05 -13.33 3.58
CA SER A 134 0.42 -13.95 2.41
C SER A 134 -0.84 -13.19 1.96
N LEU A 135 -1.65 -12.72 2.90
CA LEU A 135 -2.84 -11.91 2.61
C LEU A 135 -2.48 -10.56 2.01
N LEU A 136 -1.48 -9.88 2.55
CA LEU A 136 -0.99 -8.61 2.03
C LEU A 136 -0.45 -8.76 0.60
N TRP A 137 0.33 -9.81 0.34
CA TRP A 137 0.81 -10.14 -1.00
C TRP A 137 -0.33 -10.42 -1.99
N PHE A 138 -1.41 -11.05 -1.54
CA PHE A 138 -2.62 -11.23 -2.36
C PHE A 138 -3.17 -9.90 -2.87
N PHE A 139 -3.12 -8.84 -2.06
CA PHE A 139 -3.52 -7.49 -2.45
C PHE A 139 -2.40 -6.69 -3.15
N GLY A 140 -1.26 -7.30 -3.44
CA GLY A 140 -0.11 -6.62 -4.05
C GLY A 140 0.65 -5.71 -3.09
N ILE A 141 0.46 -5.88 -1.78
CA ILE A 141 1.15 -5.15 -0.73
C ILE A 141 2.30 -6.01 -0.23
N HIS A 142 3.53 -5.46 -0.23
CA HIS A 142 4.68 -6.17 0.32
C HIS A 142 4.58 -6.26 1.84
N GLY A 143 4.35 -7.48 2.35
CA GLY A 143 4.05 -7.70 3.77
C GLY A 143 5.14 -7.21 4.72
N TYR A 144 6.42 -7.42 4.37
CA TYR A 144 7.54 -6.93 5.17
C TYR A 144 7.44 -5.42 5.47
N HIS A 145 7.14 -4.60 4.46
CA HIS A 145 7.02 -3.15 4.67
C HIS A 145 5.74 -2.75 5.40
N ALA A 146 4.65 -3.46 5.13
CA ALA A 146 3.38 -3.18 5.81
C ALA A 146 3.41 -3.56 7.30
N MET A 147 4.23 -4.55 7.65
CA MET A 147 4.40 -5.04 9.02
C MET A 147 5.72 -4.54 9.66
N ALA A 148 6.28 -3.41 9.22
CA ALA A 148 7.55 -2.90 9.71
C ALA A 148 7.70 -2.93 11.25
N PRO A 149 6.71 -2.52 12.07
CA PRO A 149 6.85 -2.59 13.52
C PRO A 149 7.03 -4.01 14.07
N VAL A 150 6.47 -5.02 13.39
CA VAL A 150 6.67 -6.44 13.74
C VAL A 150 8.07 -6.87 13.35
N MET A 151 8.51 -6.44 12.17
CA MET A 151 9.84 -6.78 11.66
C MET A 151 10.92 -6.22 12.57
N ASP A 152 10.76 -5.01 13.09
CA ASP A 152 11.67 -4.42 14.07
C ASP A 152 11.83 -5.29 15.33
N VAL A 153 10.73 -5.85 15.85
CA VAL A 153 10.78 -6.78 17.00
C VAL A 153 11.48 -8.09 16.63
N MET A 154 11.19 -8.61 15.43
CA MET A 154 11.81 -9.85 14.94
C MET A 154 13.29 -9.67 14.65
N ASP A 155 13.70 -8.51 14.15
CA ASP A 155 15.11 -8.17 13.93
C ASP A 155 15.88 -8.05 15.26
N GLN A 156 15.27 -7.42 16.28
CA GLN A 156 15.86 -7.38 17.61
C GLN A 156 16.03 -8.79 18.19
N ALA A 157 15.03 -9.66 18.03
CA ALA A 157 15.12 -11.06 18.46
C ALA A 157 16.27 -11.80 17.74
N ALA A 158 16.45 -11.57 16.44
CA ALA A 158 17.56 -12.16 15.68
C ALA A 158 18.92 -11.65 16.17
N MET A 159 19.05 -10.35 16.44
CA MET A 159 20.27 -9.76 16.99
C MET A 159 20.60 -10.33 18.37
N LEU A 160 19.63 -10.46 19.26
CA LEU A 160 19.82 -11.05 20.59
C LEU A 160 20.25 -12.51 20.51
N ASN A 161 19.66 -13.27 19.59
CA ASN A 161 20.10 -14.65 19.33
C ASN A 161 21.54 -14.71 18.84
N ALA A 162 21.96 -13.84 17.92
CA ALA A 162 23.31 -13.79 17.41
C ALA A 162 24.34 -13.46 18.52
N VAL A 163 24.00 -12.52 19.41
CA VAL A 163 24.85 -12.17 20.57
C VAL A 163 24.95 -13.35 21.54
N SER A 164 23.83 -14.02 21.86
CA SER A 164 23.82 -15.20 22.73
C SER A 164 24.68 -16.33 22.16
N GLN A 165 24.53 -16.63 20.88
CA GLN A 165 25.33 -17.66 20.21
C GLN A 165 26.82 -17.33 20.18
N ALA A 166 27.18 -16.06 19.95
CA ALA A 166 28.59 -15.61 20.00
C ALA A 166 29.16 -15.74 21.40
N ALA A 167 28.35 -15.68 22.45
CA ALA A 167 28.74 -15.91 23.85
C ALA A 167 28.71 -17.41 24.26
N GLY A 168 28.38 -18.31 23.33
CA GLY A 168 28.34 -19.76 23.57
C GLY A 168 27.03 -20.25 24.20
N TYR A 169 25.97 -19.44 24.17
CA TYR A 169 24.63 -19.81 24.64
C TYR A 169 23.71 -20.17 23.48
N GLU A 170 22.65 -20.92 23.76
CA GLU A 170 21.59 -21.17 22.78
C GLU A 170 20.78 -19.87 22.51
N GLY A 171 20.14 -19.79 21.32
CA GLY A 171 19.30 -18.67 20.97
C GLY A 171 18.05 -18.60 21.87
N MET A 172 17.74 -17.41 22.36
CA MET A 172 16.63 -17.17 23.30
C MET A 172 15.26 -17.14 22.62
N TYR A 173 15.22 -16.75 21.35
CA TYR A 173 13.96 -16.49 20.63
C TYR A 173 13.83 -17.41 19.42
N ALA A 174 12.83 -18.30 19.46
CA ALA A 174 12.54 -19.20 18.35
C ALA A 174 12.01 -18.41 17.12
N LEU A 175 11.14 -17.42 17.36
CA LEU A 175 10.60 -16.56 16.31
C LEU A 175 11.49 -15.31 16.16
N ASN A 176 12.07 -15.14 14.98
CA ASN A 176 12.97 -14.03 14.66
C ASN A 176 12.96 -13.78 13.14
N SER A 177 13.53 -12.67 12.69
CA SER A 177 13.57 -12.29 11.27
C SER A 177 14.34 -13.27 10.39
N THR A 178 15.37 -13.94 10.92
CA THR A 178 16.10 -14.97 10.17
C THR A 178 15.22 -16.16 9.83
N LEU A 179 14.43 -16.64 10.80
CA LEU A 179 13.47 -17.73 10.59
C LEU A 179 12.36 -17.30 9.59
N LEU A 180 11.79 -16.11 9.79
CA LEU A 180 10.77 -15.59 8.87
C LEU A 180 11.33 -15.39 7.46
N GLY A 181 12.55 -14.88 7.33
CA GLY A 181 13.25 -14.73 6.05
C GLY A 181 13.40 -16.07 5.33
N ALA A 182 13.83 -17.10 6.06
CA ALA A 182 14.10 -18.41 5.48
C ALA A 182 12.82 -19.19 5.09
N PHE A 183 11.71 -19.03 5.82
CA PHE A 183 10.54 -19.88 5.63
C PHE A 183 9.27 -19.16 5.16
N VAL A 184 9.16 -17.86 5.39
CA VAL A 184 7.97 -17.07 5.04
C VAL A 184 8.24 -16.20 3.82
N PHE A 185 9.34 -15.42 3.84
CA PHE A 185 9.57 -14.41 2.82
C PHE A 185 10.25 -14.93 1.54
N ILE A 186 11.04 -16.02 1.62
CA ILE A 186 11.69 -16.63 0.44
C ILE A 186 10.66 -17.14 -0.58
N GLY A 187 9.50 -17.60 -0.12
CA GLY A 187 8.52 -18.25 -0.98
C GLY A 187 7.69 -17.32 -1.87
N GLY A 188 7.71 -16.01 -1.67
CA GLY A 188 6.78 -15.10 -2.36
C GLY A 188 5.33 -15.59 -2.24
N SER A 189 5.03 -16.20 -1.11
CA SER A 189 4.10 -17.30 -0.92
C SER A 189 2.65 -16.98 -1.27
N GLY A 190 2.22 -15.74 -1.13
CA GLY A 190 0.83 -15.38 -1.44
C GLY A 190 0.60 -15.05 -2.92
N ALA A 191 1.56 -14.46 -3.60
CA ALA A 191 1.38 -13.98 -4.97
C ALA A 191 1.32 -15.13 -5.99
N THR A 192 2.19 -16.12 -5.86
CA THR A 192 2.21 -17.29 -6.77
C THR A 192 0.99 -18.16 -6.58
N MET A 193 0.57 -18.44 -5.36
CA MET A 193 -0.62 -19.25 -5.09
C MET A 193 -1.89 -18.54 -5.57
N SER A 194 -2.04 -17.25 -5.30
CA SER A 194 -3.20 -16.49 -5.79
C SER A 194 -3.22 -16.36 -7.31
N LEU A 195 -2.05 -16.26 -7.96
CA LEU A 195 -1.96 -16.29 -9.42
C LEU A 195 -2.39 -17.65 -9.98
N VAL A 196 -1.92 -18.74 -9.39
CA VAL A 196 -2.34 -20.11 -9.78
C VAL A 196 -3.85 -20.29 -9.61
N ILE A 197 -4.41 -19.90 -8.48
CA ILE A 197 -5.87 -19.95 -8.24
C ILE A 197 -6.62 -19.08 -9.25
N ALA A 198 -6.15 -17.86 -9.52
CA ALA A 198 -6.77 -16.99 -10.50
C ALA A 198 -6.74 -17.58 -11.91
N ILE A 199 -5.63 -18.19 -12.32
CA ILE A 199 -5.53 -18.88 -13.61
C ILE A 199 -6.51 -20.08 -13.65
N LEU A 200 -6.57 -20.90 -12.62
CA LEU A 200 -7.47 -22.04 -12.56
C LEU A 200 -8.95 -21.65 -12.60
N VAL A 201 -9.33 -20.56 -11.95
CA VAL A 201 -10.73 -20.11 -11.83
C VAL A 201 -11.17 -19.28 -13.03
N PHE A 202 -10.34 -18.31 -13.45
CA PHE A 202 -10.74 -17.28 -14.41
C PHE A 202 -10.17 -17.48 -15.82
N SER A 203 -9.12 -18.32 -16.01
CA SER A 203 -8.58 -18.55 -17.33
C SER A 203 -9.55 -19.36 -18.20
N ARG A 204 -9.80 -18.84 -19.39
CA ARG A 204 -10.53 -19.54 -20.45
C ARG A 204 -9.62 -20.38 -21.35
N SER A 205 -8.30 -20.27 -21.20
CA SER A 205 -7.31 -20.99 -21.98
C SER A 205 -7.02 -22.35 -21.35
N GLU A 206 -7.30 -23.42 -22.06
CA GLU A 206 -7.01 -24.80 -21.63
C GLU A 206 -5.51 -25.03 -21.40
N SER A 207 -4.66 -24.48 -22.27
CA SER A 207 -3.20 -24.62 -22.16
C SER A 207 -2.63 -23.99 -20.88
N LEU A 208 -3.19 -22.87 -20.41
CA LEU A 208 -2.77 -22.24 -19.15
C LEU A 208 -3.26 -23.04 -17.95
N ARG A 209 -4.43 -23.68 -18.03
CA ARG A 209 -4.96 -24.55 -16.97
C ARG A 209 -4.19 -25.85 -16.82
N GLU A 210 -3.73 -26.43 -17.92
CA GLU A 210 -2.94 -27.67 -17.89
C GLU A 210 -1.55 -27.44 -17.29
N ASN A 211 -0.89 -26.31 -17.60
CA ASN A 211 0.42 -25.99 -17.06
C ASN A 211 0.43 -25.58 -15.58
N THR A 212 -0.74 -25.38 -14.98
CA THR A 212 -0.88 -25.01 -13.54
C THR A 212 -1.38 -26.16 -12.67
N ARG A 213 -1.67 -27.33 -13.25
CA ARG A 213 -1.95 -28.60 -12.54
C ARG A 213 -0.69 -29.38 -12.32
#